data_a423a1741ce192ef1fcf7447799c00d1
#
_entry.id   a423a1741ce192ef1fcf7447799c00d1
#
_cell.length_a   1.000
_cell.length_b   1.000
_cell.length_c   1.000
_cell.angle_alpha   90.00
_cell.angle_beta   90.00
_cell.angle_gamma   90.00
#
_symmetry.space_group_name_H-M   'P 1'
#
loop_
_entity.id
_entity.type
_entity.pdbx_description
1 polymer ?
#
loop_
_entity_poly.entity_id
_entity_poly.type
_entity_poly.pdbx_seq_one_letter_code
_entity_poly.pdbx_strand_id
1 'polypeptide(L)'
;VARDPITLGKGEELLRLVESMRFIPVFIPHVVEQGAPGAVAQGQTTITELVSTFERGDIRPTSDTAPFFYEFNLGLPPLLKNLWGNLAVFLLITLGYLAWQKPKLSMLNYAAENIYFFGLGIGFMLIEAGLLQHLSLFLGHPSLNLSVVLLALLLSSGLGSWLSQLLPAIKKNAPLFVAIIVIVQAFMLPPLLQATLQFPFWGRIGLAWLLILPLGIVLGMPFPTGLAKTQQSFVPFAWGVNGVGSVVGAVAAISLAMRFGFQAVFLLGGGIYILIAALTGRLGR
;
A
#
# COMPACT_ATOMS: atom_id res chain seq x y z
N VAL A 1 -11.46 -26.23 9.68
CA VAL A 1 -11.81 -26.16 11.10
C VAL A 1 -12.81 -27.27 11.37
N ALA A 2 -12.47 -28.22 12.26
CA ALA A 2 -13.40 -29.27 12.64
C ALA A 2 -14.58 -28.67 13.43
N ARG A 3 -15.81 -29.05 13.10
CA ARG A 3 -17.00 -28.60 13.83
C ARG A 3 -17.13 -29.25 15.20
N ASP A 4 -16.59 -30.46 15.35
CA ASP A 4 -16.63 -31.22 16.60
C ASP A 4 -15.28 -31.26 17.27
N PRO A 5 -15.21 -31.40 18.62
CA PRO A 5 -13.95 -31.54 19.34
C PRO A 5 -13.15 -32.75 18.83
N ILE A 6 -11.85 -32.59 18.70
CA ILE A 6 -10.95 -33.68 18.30
C ILE A 6 -10.85 -34.65 19.51
N THR A 7 -11.30 -35.89 19.32
CA THR A 7 -11.16 -36.97 20.34
C THR A 7 -9.75 -37.56 20.31
N LEU A 8 -9.34 -38.23 21.38
CA LEU A 8 -8.02 -38.88 21.50
C LEU A 8 -7.70 -39.79 20.30
N GLY A 9 -8.64 -40.66 19.89
CA GLY A 9 -8.46 -41.57 18.76
C GLY A 9 -8.25 -40.84 17.45
N LYS A 10 -8.98 -39.74 17.24
CA LYS A 10 -8.81 -38.87 16.05
C LYS A 10 -7.48 -38.11 16.08
N GLY A 11 -7.01 -37.76 17.28
CA GLY A 11 -5.68 -37.15 17.48
C GLY A 11 -4.54 -38.12 17.15
N GLU A 12 -4.64 -39.38 17.53
CA GLU A 12 -3.66 -40.42 17.18
C GLU A 12 -3.62 -40.71 15.67
N GLU A 13 -4.79 -40.73 15.01
CA GLU A 13 -4.88 -40.89 13.57
C GLU A 13 -4.21 -39.72 12.83
N LEU A 14 -4.47 -38.48 13.29
CA LEU A 14 -3.81 -37.29 12.76
C LEU A 14 -2.30 -37.34 12.98
N LEU A 15 -1.81 -37.81 14.14
CA LEU A 15 -0.39 -37.94 14.39
C LEU A 15 0.27 -38.89 13.37
N ARG A 16 -0.30 -40.07 13.17
CA ARG A 16 0.20 -41.04 12.18
C ARG A 16 0.22 -40.46 10.77
N LEU A 17 -0.81 -39.71 10.38
CA LEU A 17 -0.87 -39.06 9.08
C LEU A 17 0.23 -38.02 8.92
N VAL A 18 0.42 -37.16 9.91
CA VAL A 18 1.44 -36.10 9.92
C VAL A 18 2.85 -36.70 9.86
N GLU A 19 3.12 -37.77 10.63
CA GLU A 19 4.39 -38.50 10.61
C GLU A 19 4.64 -39.18 9.25
N SER A 20 3.61 -39.76 8.64
CA SER A 20 3.72 -40.38 7.31
C SER A 20 4.10 -39.35 6.23
N MET A 21 3.69 -38.10 6.40
CA MET A 21 4.03 -36.97 5.54
C MET A 21 5.39 -36.33 5.89
N ARG A 22 6.10 -36.85 6.92
CA ARG A 22 7.35 -36.29 7.46
C ARG A 22 7.23 -34.85 7.95
N PHE A 23 6.06 -34.44 8.42
CA PHE A 23 5.87 -33.16 9.10
C PHE A 23 6.10 -33.32 10.61
N ILE A 24 6.57 -32.27 11.27
CA ILE A 24 6.70 -32.22 12.72
C ILE A 24 5.39 -31.64 13.27
N PRO A 25 4.62 -32.38 14.07
CA PRO A 25 3.40 -31.86 14.67
C PRO A 25 3.74 -30.79 15.72
N VAL A 26 3.13 -29.64 15.61
CA VAL A 26 3.31 -28.52 16.54
C VAL A 26 2.33 -28.63 17.72
N PHE A 27 1.09 -29.02 17.43
CA PHE A 27 0.03 -29.20 18.42
C PHE A 27 -1.03 -30.13 17.87
N ILE A 28 -1.39 -31.16 18.62
CA ILE A 28 -2.53 -32.05 18.36
C ILE A 28 -3.23 -32.24 19.71
N PRO A 29 -4.49 -31.84 19.90
CA PRO A 29 -5.22 -32.00 21.16
C PRO A 29 -5.13 -33.43 21.67
N HIS A 30 -4.88 -33.60 22.97
CA HIS A 30 -4.74 -34.85 23.68
C HIS A 30 -3.54 -35.74 23.31
N VAL A 31 -2.75 -35.41 22.30
CA VAL A 31 -1.64 -36.23 21.79
C VAL A 31 -0.30 -35.49 21.82
N VAL A 32 -0.26 -34.27 21.28
CA VAL A 32 0.92 -33.40 21.27
C VAL A 32 0.52 -32.06 21.87
N GLU A 33 0.66 -31.93 23.19
CA GLU A 33 0.24 -30.72 23.93
C GLU A 33 1.41 -30.01 24.62
N GLN A 34 2.64 -30.42 24.28
CA GLN A 34 3.85 -29.82 24.87
C GLN A 34 4.25 -28.54 24.12
N GLY A 35 4.91 -27.64 24.85
CA GLY A 35 5.41 -26.38 24.30
C GLY A 35 4.40 -25.24 24.31
N ALA A 36 4.77 -24.12 23.67
CA ALA A 36 4.00 -22.88 23.69
C ALA A 36 2.55 -23.00 23.19
N PRO A 37 2.25 -23.71 22.08
CA PRO A 37 0.87 -23.91 21.65
C PRO A 37 0.02 -24.69 22.65
N GLY A 38 0.60 -25.68 23.32
CA GLY A 38 -0.07 -26.46 24.37
C GLY A 38 -0.41 -25.61 25.59
N ALA A 39 0.51 -24.77 26.03
CA ALA A 39 0.29 -23.86 27.15
C ALA A 39 -0.84 -22.87 26.89
N VAL A 40 -0.95 -22.34 25.65
CA VAL A 40 -2.06 -21.48 25.24
C VAL A 40 -3.37 -22.25 25.19
N ALA A 41 -3.39 -23.46 24.62
CA ALA A 41 -4.58 -24.29 24.52
C ALA A 41 -5.12 -24.73 25.91
N GLN A 42 -4.23 -24.92 26.88
CA GLN A 42 -4.56 -25.27 28.29
C GLN A 42 -4.89 -24.02 29.13
N GLY A 43 -4.84 -22.82 28.58
CA GLY A 43 -5.11 -21.58 29.31
C GLY A 43 -4.03 -21.18 30.32
N GLN A 44 -2.84 -21.78 30.24
CA GLN A 44 -1.71 -21.48 31.14
C GLN A 44 -1.04 -20.16 30.81
N THR A 45 -1.14 -19.72 29.56
CA THR A 45 -0.65 -18.43 29.06
C THR A 45 -1.56 -17.93 27.97
N THR A 46 -1.53 -16.62 27.72
CA THR A 46 -2.24 -16.00 26.57
C THR A 46 -1.32 -15.86 25.36
N ILE A 47 -1.90 -15.78 24.16
CA ILE A 47 -1.12 -15.50 22.94
C ILE A 47 -0.32 -14.21 23.09
N THR A 48 -0.89 -13.20 23.76
CA THR A 48 -0.23 -11.90 23.98
C THR A 48 0.99 -12.03 24.90
N GLU A 49 0.88 -12.80 25.97
CA GLU A 49 2.01 -13.08 26.87
C GLU A 49 3.09 -13.90 26.16
N LEU A 50 2.68 -14.93 25.40
CA LEU A 50 3.60 -15.73 24.60
C LEU A 50 4.39 -14.85 23.62
N VAL A 51 3.71 -13.98 22.88
CA VAL A 51 4.35 -13.04 21.95
C VAL A 51 5.36 -12.13 22.67
N SER A 52 5.05 -11.68 23.88
CA SER A 52 5.95 -10.79 24.65
C SER A 52 7.24 -11.49 25.13
N THR A 53 7.26 -12.84 25.21
CA THR A 53 8.46 -13.61 25.62
C THR A 53 9.47 -13.79 24.46
N PHE A 54 9.08 -13.51 23.21
CA PHE A 54 9.98 -13.63 22.07
C PHE A 54 10.78 -12.32 21.85
N GLU A 55 11.92 -12.22 22.51
CA GLU A 55 12.80 -11.02 22.40
C GLU A 55 13.48 -10.87 21.04
N ARG A 56 13.56 -11.92 20.22
CA ARG A 56 14.36 -11.95 18.97
C ARG A 56 13.56 -12.03 17.68
N GLY A 57 12.24 -12.03 17.74
CA GLY A 57 11.41 -12.14 16.54
C GLY A 57 10.03 -11.52 16.69
N ASP A 58 9.46 -11.04 15.60
CA ASP A 58 8.07 -10.59 15.54
C ASP A 58 7.17 -11.78 15.20
N ILE A 59 6.46 -12.31 16.22
CA ILE A 59 5.49 -13.40 16.06
C ILE A 59 4.05 -12.92 16.23
N ARG A 60 3.80 -11.62 16.11
CA ARG A 60 2.45 -11.08 16.21
C ARG A 60 1.53 -11.70 15.16
N PRO A 61 0.25 -11.93 15.48
CA PRO A 61 -0.72 -12.40 14.50
C PRO A 61 -0.78 -11.49 13.30
N THR A 62 -0.73 -12.08 12.12
CA THR A 62 -0.90 -11.35 10.86
C THR A 62 -2.38 -11.10 10.59
N SER A 63 -2.68 -10.04 9.84
CA SER A 63 -4.03 -9.68 9.44
C SER A 63 -4.08 -9.37 7.94
N ASP A 64 -5.28 -9.32 7.37
CA ASP A 64 -5.48 -8.98 5.96
C ASP A 64 -4.94 -7.58 5.59
N THR A 65 -4.85 -6.69 6.58
CA THR A 65 -4.27 -5.35 6.40
C THR A 65 -2.75 -5.33 6.55
N ALA A 66 -2.14 -6.37 7.12
CA ALA A 66 -0.70 -6.54 7.33
C ALA A 66 -0.28 -8.01 7.12
N PRO A 67 -0.34 -8.55 5.88
CA PRO A 67 -0.16 -9.97 5.58
C PRO A 67 1.31 -10.38 5.46
N PHE A 68 2.15 -10.01 6.43
CA PHE A 68 3.59 -10.29 6.42
C PHE A 68 3.91 -11.59 7.17
N PHE A 69 3.36 -12.72 6.73
CA PHE A 69 3.41 -14.03 7.39
C PHE A 69 4.81 -14.62 7.63
N TYR A 70 5.80 -14.22 6.83
CA TYR A 70 7.16 -14.77 6.90
C TYR A 70 8.20 -13.76 7.41
N GLU A 71 7.77 -12.61 7.89
CA GLU A 71 8.68 -11.59 8.40
C GLU A 71 8.75 -11.68 9.93
N PHE A 72 9.81 -12.31 10.40
CA PHE A 72 10.07 -12.49 11.84
C PHE A 72 11.09 -11.49 12.40
N ASN A 73 11.64 -10.60 11.59
CA ASN A 73 12.60 -9.62 12.05
C ASN A 73 11.91 -8.46 12.80
N LEU A 74 12.49 -8.06 13.93
CA LEU A 74 12.10 -6.84 14.60
C LEU A 74 12.60 -5.64 13.79
N GLY A 75 11.71 -5.00 13.05
CA GLY A 75 11.99 -3.83 12.21
C GLY A 75 11.98 -4.12 10.70
N LEU A 76 12.64 -3.26 9.93
CA LEU A 76 12.67 -3.42 8.47
C LEU A 76 13.57 -4.58 8.05
N PRO A 77 13.10 -5.46 7.14
CA PRO A 77 13.91 -6.52 6.55
C PRO A 77 15.20 -6.00 5.92
N PRO A 78 16.27 -6.82 5.90
CA PRO A 78 17.53 -6.43 5.26
C PRO A 78 17.36 -5.96 3.81
N LEU A 79 16.46 -6.61 3.05
CA LEU A 79 16.16 -6.21 1.68
C LEU A 79 15.64 -4.78 1.59
N LEU A 80 14.69 -4.39 2.46
CA LEU A 80 14.16 -3.03 2.47
C LEU A 80 15.20 -2.00 2.94
N LYS A 81 16.05 -2.36 3.91
CA LYS A 81 17.18 -1.49 4.31
C LYS A 81 18.13 -1.24 3.14
N ASN A 82 18.45 -2.28 2.36
CA ASN A 82 19.28 -2.15 1.17
C ASN A 82 18.60 -1.31 0.08
N LEU A 83 17.29 -1.46 -0.12
CA LEU A 83 16.53 -0.61 -1.06
C LEU A 83 16.57 0.86 -0.64
N TRP A 84 16.39 1.18 0.64
CA TRP A 84 16.54 2.55 1.16
C TRP A 84 17.97 3.06 0.99
N GLY A 85 18.99 2.23 1.24
CA GLY A 85 20.40 2.57 1.03
C GLY A 85 20.69 2.89 -0.44
N ASN A 86 20.26 2.02 -1.36
CA ASN A 86 20.43 2.23 -2.80
C ASN A 86 19.70 3.48 -3.29
N LEU A 87 18.48 3.72 -2.80
CA LEU A 87 17.72 4.92 -3.11
C LEU A 87 18.44 6.19 -2.60
N ALA A 88 18.98 6.18 -1.39
CA ALA A 88 19.76 7.29 -0.85
C ALA A 88 21.01 7.58 -1.69
N VAL A 89 21.75 6.55 -2.09
CA VAL A 89 22.92 6.69 -2.99
C VAL A 89 22.50 7.27 -4.34
N PHE A 90 21.41 6.77 -4.93
CA PHE A 90 20.88 7.29 -6.19
C PHE A 90 20.51 8.78 -6.08
N LEU A 91 19.82 9.16 -5.01
CA LEU A 91 19.44 10.55 -4.75
C LEU A 91 20.68 11.45 -4.56
N LEU A 92 21.69 10.99 -3.82
CA LEU A 92 22.94 11.73 -3.62
C LEU A 92 23.68 11.93 -4.94
N ILE A 93 23.78 10.90 -5.78
CA ILE A 93 24.40 11.01 -7.11
C ILE A 93 23.63 12.01 -7.97
N THR A 94 22.30 11.92 -7.97
CA THR A 94 21.45 12.83 -8.76
C THR A 94 21.59 14.28 -8.30
N LEU A 95 21.55 14.52 -6.99
CA LEU A 95 21.76 15.85 -6.41
C LEU A 95 23.17 16.38 -6.68
N GLY A 96 24.20 15.53 -6.56
CA GLY A 96 25.59 15.88 -6.89
C GLY A 96 25.76 16.26 -8.36
N TYR A 97 25.16 15.48 -9.27
CA TYR A 97 25.16 15.78 -10.69
C TYR A 97 24.45 17.11 -11.01
N LEU A 98 23.29 17.35 -10.42
CA LEU A 98 22.56 18.61 -10.58
C LEU A 98 23.34 19.81 -10.01
N ALA A 99 23.98 19.65 -8.88
CA ALA A 99 24.84 20.69 -8.29
C ALA A 99 26.06 20.98 -9.16
N TRP A 100 26.65 19.95 -9.76
CA TRP A 100 27.82 20.13 -10.67
C TRP A 100 27.45 20.89 -11.95
N GLN A 101 26.27 20.61 -12.51
CA GLN A 101 25.79 21.30 -13.72
C GLN A 101 25.47 22.77 -13.49
N LYS A 102 25.57 23.30 -12.25
CA LYS A 102 25.24 24.68 -11.88
C LYS A 102 23.89 25.08 -12.54
N PRO A 103 22.77 24.51 -12.15
CA PRO A 103 21.52 24.80 -12.79
C PRO A 103 21.23 26.29 -12.69
N LYS A 104 20.96 26.94 -13.83
CA LYS A 104 20.46 28.33 -13.89
C LYS A 104 19.13 28.48 -13.16
N LEU A 105 18.45 27.33 -12.88
CA LEU A 105 17.27 27.25 -12.03
C LEU A 105 17.72 27.01 -10.58
N SER A 106 17.58 28.01 -9.74
CA SER A 106 17.65 27.81 -8.30
C SER A 106 16.50 26.91 -7.87
N MET A 107 16.77 25.66 -7.44
CA MET A 107 15.74 24.75 -6.93
C MET A 107 14.91 25.39 -5.79
N LEU A 108 15.49 26.33 -5.05
CA LEU A 108 14.84 27.08 -3.99
C LEU A 108 13.73 27.99 -4.52
N ASN A 109 13.86 28.52 -5.74
CA ASN A 109 12.83 29.38 -6.34
C ASN A 109 11.57 28.60 -6.76
N TYR A 110 11.66 27.26 -6.83
CA TYR A 110 10.56 26.35 -7.21
C TYR A 110 10.22 25.39 -6.07
N ALA A 111 10.38 25.82 -4.82
CA ALA A 111 10.15 24.96 -3.66
C ALA A 111 8.70 24.43 -3.60
N ALA A 112 7.72 25.26 -3.94
CA ALA A 112 6.32 24.86 -3.94
C ALA A 112 6.03 23.80 -5.01
N GLU A 113 6.57 23.98 -6.22
CA GLU A 113 6.47 23.05 -7.33
C GLU A 113 7.17 21.72 -7.01
N ASN A 114 8.37 21.76 -6.46
CA ASN A 114 9.10 20.56 -6.05
C ASN A 114 8.30 19.75 -5.02
N ILE A 115 7.80 20.38 -3.96
CA ILE A 115 6.99 19.70 -2.93
C ILE A 115 5.69 19.16 -3.54
N TYR A 116 5.07 19.91 -4.43
CA TYR A 116 3.83 19.52 -5.11
C TYR A 116 4.03 18.27 -5.96
N PHE A 117 4.99 18.28 -6.90
CA PHE A 117 5.21 17.14 -7.80
C PHE A 117 5.81 15.92 -7.09
N PHE A 118 6.68 16.13 -6.11
CA PHE A 118 7.19 15.07 -5.26
C PHE A 118 6.06 14.39 -4.45
N GLY A 119 5.19 15.22 -3.85
CA GLY A 119 4.03 14.75 -3.11
C GLY A 119 3.05 13.97 -3.99
N LEU A 120 2.81 14.42 -5.24
CA LEU A 120 1.97 13.68 -6.20
C LEU A 120 2.51 12.27 -6.45
N GLY A 121 3.85 12.13 -6.65
CA GLY A 121 4.48 10.84 -6.86
C GLY A 121 4.32 9.91 -5.65
N ILE A 122 4.66 10.40 -4.46
CA ILE A 122 4.50 9.60 -3.23
C ILE A 122 3.03 9.24 -2.99
N GLY A 123 2.13 10.22 -3.02
CA GLY A 123 0.72 10.02 -2.73
C GLY A 123 0.07 9.01 -3.68
N PHE A 124 0.40 9.07 -4.97
CA PHE A 124 -0.07 8.11 -5.97
C PHE A 124 0.36 6.68 -5.61
N MET A 125 1.65 6.46 -5.33
CA MET A 125 2.18 5.12 -5.01
C MET A 125 1.61 4.54 -3.71
N LEU A 126 1.38 5.38 -2.69
CA LEU A 126 0.74 4.94 -1.45
C LEU A 126 -0.72 4.50 -1.69
N ILE A 127 -1.46 5.27 -2.50
CA ILE A 127 -2.85 4.93 -2.86
C ILE A 127 -2.88 3.65 -3.70
N GLU A 128 -2.02 3.52 -4.70
CA GLU A 128 -1.93 2.33 -5.54
C GLU A 128 -1.62 1.08 -4.72
N ALA A 129 -0.62 1.14 -3.82
CA ALA A 129 -0.27 0.02 -2.94
C ALA A 129 -1.44 -0.37 -2.01
N GLY A 130 -2.15 0.62 -1.47
CA GLY A 130 -3.35 0.37 -0.67
C GLY A 130 -4.48 -0.30 -1.46
N LEU A 131 -4.76 0.15 -2.69
CA LEU A 131 -5.76 -0.47 -3.57
C LEU A 131 -5.38 -1.91 -3.94
N LEU A 132 -4.12 -2.14 -4.33
CA LEU A 132 -3.61 -3.48 -4.63
C LEU A 132 -3.83 -4.44 -3.47
N GLN A 133 -3.59 -3.99 -2.25
CA GLN A 133 -3.79 -4.83 -1.07
C GLN A 133 -5.26 -5.09 -0.77
N HIS A 134 -6.12 -4.05 -0.78
CA HIS A 134 -7.54 -4.22 -0.51
C HIS A 134 -8.24 -5.15 -1.52
N LEU A 135 -7.82 -5.10 -2.79
CA LEU A 135 -8.42 -5.91 -3.85
C LEU A 135 -7.75 -7.29 -4.03
N SER A 136 -6.62 -7.55 -3.36
CA SER A 136 -5.85 -8.78 -3.53
C SER A 136 -6.65 -10.03 -3.19
N LEU A 137 -7.26 -10.07 -2.01
CA LEU A 137 -8.11 -11.20 -1.59
C LEU A 137 -9.42 -11.27 -2.39
N PHE A 138 -9.97 -10.13 -2.75
CA PHE A 138 -11.22 -10.05 -3.51
C PHE A 138 -11.10 -10.61 -4.93
N LEU A 139 -10.00 -10.30 -5.62
CA LEU A 139 -9.74 -10.82 -6.97
C LEU A 139 -9.11 -12.22 -6.98
N GLY A 140 -8.50 -12.63 -5.87
CA GLY A 140 -8.06 -14.01 -5.61
C GLY A 140 -6.73 -14.41 -6.24
N HIS A 141 -6.25 -13.72 -7.29
CA HIS A 141 -4.97 -14.00 -7.95
C HIS A 141 -4.07 -12.75 -8.00
N PRO A 142 -2.82 -12.81 -7.51
CA PRO A 142 -1.95 -11.64 -7.48
C PRO A 142 -1.70 -11.00 -8.85
N SER A 143 -1.47 -11.80 -9.89
CA SER A 143 -1.25 -11.29 -11.26
C SER A 143 -2.49 -10.64 -11.85
N LEU A 144 -3.68 -11.21 -11.60
CA LEU A 144 -4.96 -10.65 -12.01
C LEU A 144 -5.22 -9.34 -11.28
N ASN A 145 -5.01 -9.31 -9.97
CA ASN A 145 -5.16 -8.12 -9.14
C ASN A 145 -4.28 -6.98 -9.67
N LEU A 146 -3.00 -7.24 -9.90
CA LEU A 146 -2.07 -6.26 -10.46
C LEU A 146 -2.57 -5.74 -11.81
N SER A 147 -2.97 -6.63 -12.72
CA SER A 147 -3.45 -6.26 -14.06
C SER A 147 -4.72 -5.42 -14.01
N VAL A 148 -5.70 -5.83 -13.21
CA VAL A 148 -6.99 -5.12 -13.09
C VAL A 148 -6.80 -3.74 -12.47
N VAL A 149 -6.07 -3.65 -11.36
CA VAL A 149 -5.86 -2.39 -10.64
C VAL A 149 -5.06 -1.40 -11.47
N LEU A 150 -3.92 -1.84 -12.04
CA LEU A 150 -3.08 -0.95 -12.85
C LEU A 150 -3.81 -0.50 -14.11
N LEU A 151 -4.46 -1.41 -14.84
CA LEU A 151 -5.20 -1.05 -16.04
C LEU A 151 -6.33 -0.06 -15.74
N ALA A 152 -7.11 -0.32 -14.68
CA ALA A 152 -8.19 0.56 -14.27
C ALA A 152 -7.66 1.95 -13.85
N LEU A 153 -6.58 2.02 -13.05
CA LEU A 153 -5.96 3.28 -12.64
C LEU A 153 -5.40 4.05 -13.83
N LEU A 154 -4.65 3.38 -14.72
CA LEU A 154 -4.03 4.04 -15.87
C LEU A 154 -5.08 4.60 -16.83
N LEU A 155 -6.09 3.82 -17.20
CA LEU A 155 -7.14 4.27 -18.11
C LEU A 155 -8.00 5.37 -17.48
N SER A 156 -8.39 5.22 -16.22
CA SER A 156 -9.21 6.24 -15.55
C SER A 156 -8.41 7.52 -15.29
N SER A 157 -7.13 7.44 -14.92
CA SER A 157 -6.30 8.63 -14.73
C SER A 157 -5.95 9.32 -16.06
N GLY A 158 -5.75 8.56 -17.14
CA GLY A 158 -5.64 9.10 -18.49
C GLY A 158 -6.88 9.87 -18.90
N LEU A 159 -8.08 9.29 -18.67
CA LEU A 159 -9.36 9.95 -18.88
C LEU A 159 -9.49 11.20 -18.01
N GLY A 160 -9.10 11.12 -16.74
CA GLY A 160 -9.11 12.26 -15.82
C GLY A 160 -8.20 13.39 -16.26
N SER A 161 -7.00 13.07 -16.75
CA SER A 161 -6.08 14.05 -17.33
C SER A 161 -6.72 14.80 -18.51
N TRP A 162 -7.39 14.09 -19.40
CA TRP A 162 -8.12 14.70 -20.52
C TRP A 162 -9.31 15.52 -20.01
N LEU A 163 -10.13 15.01 -19.12
CA LEU A 163 -11.28 15.72 -18.54
C LEU A 163 -10.87 16.96 -17.75
N SER A 164 -9.65 17.04 -17.25
CA SER A 164 -9.14 18.22 -16.54
C SER A 164 -9.18 19.50 -17.38
N GLN A 165 -9.20 19.37 -18.69
CA GLN A 165 -9.33 20.50 -19.62
C GLN A 165 -10.79 20.98 -19.74
N LEU A 166 -11.76 20.07 -19.59
CA LEU A 166 -13.18 20.31 -19.78
C LEU A 166 -13.89 20.68 -18.46
N LEU A 167 -13.34 20.30 -17.31
CA LEU A 167 -13.97 20.44 -16.00
C LEU A 167 -13.17 21.34 -15.03
N PRO A 168 -13.12 22.68 -15.28
CA PRO A 168 -12.29 23.60 -14.52
C PRO A 168 -12.65 23.66 -13.03
N ALA A 169 -13.92 23.49 -12.68
CA ALA A 169 -14.39 23.50 -11.30
C ALA A 169 -13.86 22.29 -10.50
N ILE A 170 -13.85 21.10 -11.11
CA ILE A 170 -13.36 19.86 -10.49
C ILE A 170 -11.84 19.87 -10.40
N LYS A 171 -11.15 20.23 -11.48
CA LYS A 171 -9.67 20.21 -11.51
C LYS A 171 -9.04 21.12 -10.46
N LYS A 172 -9.67 22.25 -10.12
CA LYS A 172 -9.17 23.18 -9.10
C LYS A 172 -9.07 22.51 -7.74
N ASN A 173 -10.02 21.65 -7.40
CA ASN A 173 -10.14 20.97 -6.12
C ASN A 173 -9.82 19.47 -6.23
N ALA A 174 -9.28 19.01 -7.36
CA ALA A 174 -9.03 17.59 -7.60
C ALA A 174 -8.20 16.92 -6.48
N PRO A 175 -7.13 17.51 -5.94
CA PRO A 175 -6.40 16.88 -4.84
C PRO A 175 -7.28 16.66 -3.59
N LEU A 176 -8.18 17.59 -3.29
CA LEU A 176 -9.10 17.43 -2.17
C LEU A 176 -10.13 16.33 -2.43
N PHE A 177 -10.66 16.22 -3.66
CA PHE A 177 -11.55 15.12 -4.03
C PHE A 177 -10.85 13.76 -3.97
N VAL A 178 -9.57 13.66 -4.37
CA VAL A 178 -8.77 12.45 -4.15
C VAL A 178 -8.76 12.06 -2.69
N ALA A 179 -8.43 12.99 -1.81
CA ALA A 179 -8.37 12.74 -0.36
C ALA A 179 -9.73 12.24 0.19
N ILE A 180 -10.83 12.91 -0.20
CA ILE A 180 -12.18 12.53 0.22
C ILE A 180 -12.51 11.10 -0.24
N ILE A 181 -12.28 10.79 -1.52
CA ILE A 181 -12.58 9.45 -2.07
C ILE A 181 -11.73 8.39 -1.37
N VAL A 182 -10.44 8.64 -1.14
CA VAL A 182 -9.55 7.73 -0.42
C VAL A 182 -10.05 7.47 1.00
N ILE A 183 -10.43 8.51 1.74
CA ILE A 183 -10.96 8.37 3.10
C ILE A 183 -12.26 7.54 3.07
N VAL A 184 -13.18 7.86 2.17
CA VAL A 184 -14.43 7.09 2.03
C VAL A 184 -14.12 5.62 1.69
N GLN A 185 -13.26 5.37 0.73
CA GLN A 185 -12.88 4.02 0.31
C GLN A 185 -12.16 3.26 1.41
N ALA A 186 -11.29 3.88 2.21
CA ALA A 186 -10.57 3.21 3.29
C ALA A 186 -11.52 2.52 4.29
N PHE A 187 -12.69 3.10 4.53
CA PHE A 187 -13.69 2.53 5.45
C PHE A 187 -14.77 1.73 4.74
N MET A 188 -15.08 2.05 3.49
CA MET A 188 -16.13 1.38 2.72
C MET A 188 -15.64 0.07 2.05
N LEU A 189 -14.39 0.05 1.56
CA LEU A 189 -13.90 -1.12 0.81
C LEU A 189 -13.94 -2.42 1.61
N PRO A 190 -13.42 -2.51 2.86
CA PRO A 190 -13.37 -3.79 3.56
C PRO A 190 -14.74 -4.43 3.74
N PRO A 191 -15.79 -3.78 4.28
CA PRO A 191 -17.10 -4.41 4.43
C PRO A 191 -17.79 -4.67 3.08
N LEU A 192 -17.62 -3.80 2.08
CA LEU A 192 -18.23 -3.97 0.76
C LEU A 192 -17.64 -5.18 0.04
N LEU A 193 -16.31 -5.33 0.04
CA LEU A 193 -15.64 -6.45 -0.61
C LEU A 193 -16.00 -7.78 0.07
N GLN A 194 -16.09 -7.81 1.40
CA GLN A 194 -16.55 -9.01 2.13
C GLN A 194 -17.99 -9.38 1.77
N ALA A 195 -18.91 -8.42 1.71
CA ALA A 195 -20.30 -8.67 1.36
C ALA A 195 -20.49 -9.18 -0.08
N THR A 196 -19.55 -8.86 -0.97
CA THR A 196 -19.61 -9.19 -2.41
C THR A 196 -18.66 -10.30 -2.85
N LEU A 197 -18.00 -11.00 -1.91
CA LEU A 197 -17.10 -12.13 -2.20
C LEU A 197 -17.76 -13.25 -2.99
N GLN A 198 -19.08 -13.45 -2.83
CA GLN A 198 -19.88 -14.45 -3.55
C GLN A 198 -20.18 -14.09 -5.02
N PHE A 199 -19.82 -12.88 -5.46
CA PHE A 199 -20.05 -12.50 -6.85
C PHE A 199 -19.22 -13.38 -7.80
N PRO A 200 -19.77 -13.68 -9.00
CA PRO A 200 -19.02 -14.41 -10.02
C PRO A 200 -17.78 -13.62 -10.43
N PHE A 201 -16.81 -14.32 -10.98
CA PHE A 201 -15.50 -13.77 -11.36
C PHE A 201 -15.58 -12.41 -12.10
N TRP A 202 -16.40 -12.33 -13.16
CA TRP A 202 -16.57 -11.09 -13.94
C TRP A 202 -17.27 -9.99 -13.14
N GLY A 203 -18.17 -10.34 -12.23
CA GLY A 203 -18.80 -9.39 -11.32
C GLY A 203 -17.82 -8.75 -10.36
N ARG A 204 -16.85 -9.51 -9.84
CA ARG A 204 -15.78 -8.98 -8.99
C ARG A 204 -14.85 -8.02 -9.76
N ILE A 205 -14.48 -8.37 -11.00
CA ILE A 205 -13.70 -7.47 -11.85
C ILE A 205 -14.48 -6.18 -12.14
N GLY A 206 -15.76 -6.29 -12.53
CA GLY A 206 -16.61 -5.13 -12.79
C GLY A 206 -16.77 -4.22 -11.57
N LEU A 207 -16.94 -4.79 -10.38
CA LEU A 207 -17.02 -4.03 -9.13
C LEU A 207 -15.68 -3.33 -8.82
N ALA A 208 -14.55 -4.01 -9.00
CA ALA A 208 -13.23 -3.39 -8.82
C ALA A 208 -13.04 -2.17 -9.75
N TRP A 209 -13.41 -2.29 -11.02
CA TRP A 209 -13.40 -1.18 -11.96
C TRP A 209 -14.31 -0.02 -11.52
N LEU A 210 -15.51 -0.32 -11.09
CA LEU A 210 -16.48 0.68 -10.62
C LEU A 210 -15.94 1.47 -9.42
N LEU A 211 -15.22 0.81 -8.53
CA LEU A 211 -14.63 1.43 -7.34
C LEU A 211 -13.37 2.25 -7.67
N ILE A 212 -12.53 1.77 -8.59
CA ILE A 212 -11.28 2.46 -8.98
C ILE A 212 -11.57 3.66 -9.89
N LEU A 213 -12.54 3.56 -10.79
CA LEU A 213 -12.79 4.55 -11.85
C LEU A 213 -12.97 5.98 -11.31
N PRO A 214 -13.84 6.28 -10.33
CA PRO A 214 -14.02 7.65 -9.82
C PRO A 214 -12.73 8.19 -9.17
N LEU A 215 -12.01 7.35 -8.42
CA LEU A 215 -10.74 7.73 -7.81
C LEU A 215 -9.69 8.02 -8.89
N GLY A 216 -9.52 7.12 -9.87
CA GLY A 216 -8.53 7.26 -10.92
C GLY A 216 -8.76 8.50 -11.78
N ILE A 217 -10.02 8.82 -12.13
CA ILE A 217 -10.36 10.05 -12.87
C ILE A 217 -9.85 11.28 -12.11
N VAL A 218 -10.16 11.38 -10.83
CA VAL A 218 -9.75 12.55 -10.05
C VAL A 218 -8.24 12.56 -9.80
N LEU A 219 -7.62 11.38 -9.65
CA LEU A 219 -6.18 11.20 -9.46
C LEU A 219 -5.36 11.65 -10.69
N GLY A 220 -5.94 11.54 -11.89
CA GLY A 220 -5.32 11.97 -13.14
C GLY A 220 -5.29 13.48 -13.37
N MET A 221 -6.05 14.28 -12.61
CA MET A 221 -6.19 15.73 -12.82
C MET A 221 -5.07 16.60 -12.22
N PRO A 222 -4.51 16.33 -11.02
CA PRO A 222 -3.56 17.20 -10.35
C PRO A 222 -2.27 17.43 -11.14
N PHE A 223 -1.69 16.39 -11.72
CA PHE A 223 -0.41 16.49 -12.43
C PHE A 223 -0.47 17.46 -13.63
N PRO A 224 -1.37 17.31 -14.62
CA PRO A 224 -1.49 18.27 -15.72
C PRO A 224 -1.91 19.66 -15.25
N THR A 225 -2.68 19.76 -14.16
CA THR A 225 -3.08 21.05 -13.56
C THR A 225 -1.87 21.78 -12.97
N GLY A 226 -0.97 21.06 -12.31
CA GLY A 226 0.28 21.61 -11.81
C GLY A 226 1.19 22.06 -12.95
N LEU A 227 1.38 21.22 -13.97
CA LEU A 227 2.19 21.58 -15.14
C LEU A 227 1.69 22.86 -15.85
N ALA A 228 0.39 23.02 -15.99
CA ALA A 228 -0.20 24.21 -16.63
C ALA A 228 0.03 25.50 -15.84
N LYS A 229 0.35 25.42 -14.54
CA LYS A 229 0.66 26.58 -13.68
C LYS A 229 2.16 26.84 -13.54
N THR A 230 2.97 25.90 -13.93
CA THR A 230 4.42 25.94 -13.76
C THR A 230 5.09 26.55 -15.00
N GLN A 231 6.23 27.23 -14.83
CA GLN A 231 7.01 27.75 -15.94
C GLN A 231 7.49 26.63 -16.87
N GLN A 232 7.48 26.91 -18.17
CA GLN A 232 7.81 25.93 -19.20
C GLN A 232 9.23 25.33 -19.03
N SER A 233 10.18 26.12 -18.54
CA SER A 233 11.54 25.68 -18.22
C SER A 233 11.64 24.67 -17.09
N PHE A 234 10.64 24.62 -16.18
CA PHE A 234 10.59 23.69 -15.06
C PHE A 234 9.88 22.37 -15.39
N VAL A 235 9.13 22.29 -16.49
CA VAL A 235 8.34 21.10 -16.87
C VAL A 235 9.18 19.81 -16.86
N PRO A 236 10.39 19.72 -17.45
CA PRO A 236 11.21 18.52 -17.41
C PRO A 236 11.58 18.12 -15.96
N PHE A 237 11.85 19.09 -15.09
CA PHE A 237 12.14 18.85 -13.68
C PHE A 237 10.92 18.35 -12.92
N ALA A 238 9.73 18.86 -13.21
CA ALA A 238 8.47 18.40 -12.61
C ALA A 238 8.25 16.89 -12.84
N TRP A 239 8.51 16.40 -14.05
CA TRP A 239 8.48 14.96 -14.37
C TRP A 239 9.52 14.18 -13.57
N GLY A 240 10.76 14.67 -13.51
CA GLY A 240 11.84 14.04 -12.76
C GLY A 240 11.54 13.97 -11.26
N VAL A 241 11.10 15.08 -10.68
CA VAL A 241 10.74 15.18 -9.26
C VAL A 241 9.57 14.25 -8.91
N ASN A 242 8.55 14.18 -9.77
CA ASN A 242 7.44 13.25 -9.59
C ASN A 242 7.90 11.79 -9.68
N GLY A 243 8.77 11.45 -10.65
CA GLY A 243 9.34 10.12 -10.76
C GLY A 243 10.14 9.71 -9.52
N VAL A 244 10.98 10.60 -9.00
CA VAL A 244 11.70 10.38 -7.73
C VAL A 244 10.72 10.18 -6.58
N GLY A 245 9.68 11.01 -6.48
CA GLY A 245 8.60 10.85 -5.50
C GLY A 245 7.92 9.49 -5.60
N SER A 246 7.66 8.99 -6.81
CA SER A 246 7.05 7.67 -7.01
C SER A 246 7.95 6.54 -6.53
N VAL A 247 9.26 6.58 -6.81
CA VAL A 247 10.21 5.56 -6.31
C VAL A 247 10.29 5.58 -4.78
N VAL A 248 10.39 6.77 -4.18
CA VAL A 248 10.36 6.92 -2.72
C VAL A 248 9.05 6.39 -2.15
N GLY A 249 7.93 6.75 -2.77
CA GLY A 249 6.58 6.31 -2.37
C GLY A 249 6.41 4.80 -2.40
N ALA A 250 6.93 4.12 -3.44
CA ALA A 250 6.86 2.66 -3.57
C ALA A 250 7.61 1.95 -2.43
N VAL A 251 8.84 2.38 -2.11
CA VAL A 251 9.62 1.80 -1.01
C VAL A 251 9.00 2.15 0.35
N ALA A 252 8.49 3.38 0.50
CA ALA A 252 7.83 3.83 1.70
C ALA A 252 6.52 3.06 1.94
N ALA A 253 5.74 2.77 0.90
CA ALA A 253 4.48 2.04 1.01
C ALA A 253 4.65 0.70 1.71
N ILE A 254 5.63 -0.11 1.27
CA ILE A 254 5.91 -1.42 1.86
C ILE A 254 6.44 -1.25 3.30
N SER A 255 7.38 -0.32 3.51
CA SER A 255 8.00 -0.08 4.82
C SER A 255 6.97 0.37 5.87
N LEU A 256 6.05 1.24 5.48
CA LEU A 256 4.97 1.73 6.34
C LEU A 256 3.89 0.65 6.56
N ALA A 257 3.58 -0.14 5.51
CA ALA A 257 2.61 -1.21 5.61
C ALA A 257 3.02 -2.29 6.60
N MET A 258 4.31 -2.64 6.67
CA MET A 258 4.84 -3.59 7.66
C MET A 258 4.63 -3.12 9.09
N ARG A 259 4.65 -1.83 9.35
CA ARG A 259 4.51 -1.27 10.69
C ARG A 259 3.09 -0.89 11.05
N PHE A 260 2.34 -0.32 10.11
CA PHE A 260 1.03 0.29 10.35
C PHE A 260 -0.11 -0.35 9.55
N GLY A 261 0.20 -1.31 8.68
CA GLY A 261 -0.75 -1.94 7.77
C GLY A 261 -1.06 -1.10 6.53
N PHE A 262 -1.60 -1.75 5.49
CA PHE A 262 -1.91 -1.09 4.21
C PHE A 262 -3.06 -0.09 4.28
N GLN A 263 -3.99 -0.24 5.23
CA GLN A 263 -5.04 0.75 5.44
C GLN A 263 -4.47 2.11 5.86
N ALA A 264 -3.47 2.11 6.75
CA ALA A 264 -2.78 3.33 7.15
C ALA A 264 -2.00 3.94 5.97
N VAL A 265 -1.36 3.12 5.13
CA VAL A 265 -0.67 3.56 3.91
C VAL A 265 -1.63 4.24 2.95
N PHE A 266 -2.80 3.65 2.73
CA PHE A 266 -3.85 4.20 1.88
C PHE A 266 -4.33 5.56 2.37
N LEU A 267 -4.62 5.67 3.67
CA LEU A 267 -5.02 6.93 4.32
C LEU A 267 -3.92 7.99 4.28
N LEU A 268 -2.65 7.60 4.47
CA LEU A 268 -1.51 8.52 4.34
C LEU A 268 -1.40 9.08 2.92
N GLY A 269 -1.65 8.24 1.89
CA GLY A 269 -1.75 8.71 0.51
C GLY A 269 -2.80 9.82 0.36
N GLY A 270 -4.01 9.62 0.90
CA GLY A 270 -5.05 10.67 0.94
C GLY A 270 -4.61 11.92 1.70
N GLY A 271 -3.93 11.77 2.84
CA GLY A 271 -3.39 12.88 3.63
C GLY A 271 -2.38 13.73 2.84
N ILE A 272 -1.52 13.11 2.04
CA ILE A 272 -0.60 13.83 1.14
C ILE A 272 -1.39 14.68 0.14
N TYR A 273 -2.50 14.17 -0.41
CA TYR A 273 -3.33 14.95 -1.33
C TYR A 273 -4.03 16.14 -0.67
N ILE A 274 -4.30 16.12 0.65
CA ILE A 274 -4.74 17.31 1.41
C ILE A 274 -3.64 18.37 1.42
N LEU A 275 -2.39 17.98 1.68
CA LEU A 275 -1.25 18.91 1.65
C LEU A 275 -1.04 19.49 0.24
N ILE A 276 -1.17 18.67 -0.80
CA ILE A 276 -1.09 19.10 -2.20
C ILE A 276 -2.20 20.11 -2.52
N ALA A 277 -3.42 19.90 -2.02
CA ALA A 277 -4.52 20.84 -2.19
C ALA A 277 -4.17 22.23 -1.65
N ALA A 278 -3.55 22.30 -0.48
CA ALA A 278 -3.10 23.55 0.14
C ALA A 278 -2.00 24.26 -0.67
N LEU A 279 -1.14 23.49 -1.37
CA LEU A 279 -0.06 24.02 -2.20
C LEU A 279 -0.52 24.48 -3.60
N THR A 280 -1.64 23.96 -4.10
CA THR A 280 -2.14 24.26 -5.46
C THR A 280 -2.34 25.75 -5.72
N GLY A 281 -2.65 26.54 -4.69
CA GLY A 281 -2.78 28.01 -4.78
C GLY A 281 -1.46 28.77 -4.80
N ARG A 282 -0.33 28.13 -4.51
CA ARG A 282 1.01 28.74 -4.46
C ARG A 282 1.84 28.49 -5.70
N LEU A 283 1.40 27.62 -6.60
CA LEU A 283 2.12 27.29 -7.83
C LEU A 283 2.16 28.47 -8.78
N GLY A 284 3.35 28.74 -9.36
CA GLY A 284 3.56 29.79 -10.35
C GLY A 284 3.60 31.23 -9.78
N ARG A 285 3.81 31.36 -8.46
CA ARG A 285 3.99 32.68 -7.79
C ARG A 285 5.44 33.06 -7.64
#